data_da11b7a6432769e6823e3a0b3fa7c9d8
#
_entry.id   da11b7a6432769e6823e3a0b3fa7c9d8
#
_cell.length_a   1.000
_cell.length_b   1.000
_cell.length_c   1.000
_cell.angle_alpha   90.00
_cell.angle_beta   90.00
_cell.angle_gamma   90.00
#
_symmetry.space_group_name_H-M   'P 1'
#
loop_
_entity.id
_entity.type
_entity.pdbx_description
1 polymer ?
#
loop_
_entity_poly.entity_id
_entity_poly.type
_entity_poly.pdbx_seq_one_letter_code
_entity_poly.pdbx_strand_id
1 'polypeptide(L)'
;MQFNTHFSGIGSIYATLAKVSARPRYAFLVLELVTEAADARGRAGPLVRDGSNHPLYLRDWLCAQLLPLSERDDRRLALRARVVKTLGARLTGNLEADEAVIAEAVEEQVLAAGRSNISRAISDLVKAGFLSRH
;
A
#
# COMPACT_ATOMS: atom_id res chain seq x y z
N MET A 1 -8.62 7.99 10.93
CA MET A 1 -9.46 7.49 9.83
C MET A 1 -10.67 6.75 10.41
N GLN A 2 -11.84 7.04 9.91
CA GLN A 2 -13.09 6.51 10.43
C GLN A 2 -13.77 5.62 9.40
N PHE A 3 -14.08 4.37 9.77
CA PHE A 3 -14.86 3.45 8.96
C PHE A 3 -16.35 3.78 9.09
N ASN A 4 -17.04 3.81 7.97
CA ASN A 4 -18.46 4.12 7.91
C ASN A 4 -19.27 2.82 7.86
N THR A 5 -20.13 2.60 8.86
CA THR A 5 -20.90 1.36 9.02
C THR A 5 -22.24 1.35 8.27
N HIS A 6 -22.55 2.38 7.50
CA HIS A 6 -23.83 2.47 6.76
C HIS A 6 -23.94 1.49 5.60
N PHE A 7 -22.83 0.95 5.14
CA PHE A 7 -22.83 0.01 4.02
C PHE A 7 -22.87 -1.42 4.54
N SER A 8 -23.79 -2.21 4.04
CA SER A 8 -23.95 -3.61 4.36
C SER A 8 -23.68 -4.47 3.13
N GLY A 9 -22.90 -5.53 3.31
CA GLY A 9 -22.66 -6.51 2.26
C GLY A 9 -21.51 -6.19 1.32
N ILE A 10 -20.73 -7.22 1.04
CA ILE A 10 -19.53 -7.13 0.19
C ILE A 10 -19.89 -6.73 -1.25
N GLY A 11 -20.98 -7.29 -1.79
CA GLY A 11 -21.41 -6.98 -3.15
C GLY A 11 -21.72 -5.51 -3.35
N SER A 12 -22.38 -4.91 -2.37
CA SER A 12 -22.73 -3.48 -2.40
C SER A 12 -21.48 -2.61 -2.37
N ILE A 13 -20.52 -2.96 -1.54
CA ILE A 13 -19.22 -2.27 -1.45
C ILE A 13 -18.49 -2.33 -2.79
N TYR A 14 -18.39 -3.52 -3.39
CA TYR A 14 -17.74 -3.69 -4.68
C TYR A 14 -18.41 -2.90 -5.79
N ALA A 15 -19.74 -2.92 -5.84
CA ALA A 15 -20.48 -2.17 -6.85
C ALA A 15 -20.21 -0.67 -6.76
N THR A 16 -20.13 -0.14 -5.55
CA THR A 16 -19.82 1.27 -5.32
C THR A 16 -18.36 1.58 -5.71
N LEU A 17 -17.41 0.75 -5.30
CA LEU A 17 -15.98 0.95 -5.62
C LEU A 17 -15.73 0.86 -7.13
N ALA A 18 -16.42 -0.02 -7.84
CA ALA A 18 -16.26 -0.15 -9.29
C ALA A 18 -16.61 1.14 -10.04
N LYS A 19 -17.46 1.99 -9.45
CA LYS A 19 -17.83 3.27 -10.04
C LYS A 19 -16.82 4.38 -9.80
N VAL A 20 -16.07 4.34 -8.70
CA VAL A 20 -15.21 5.45 -8.28
C VAL A 20 -13.73 5.13 -8.30
N SER A 21 -13.36 3.87 -8.39
CA SER A 21 -11.96 3.44 -8.34
C SER A 21 -11.54 2.76 -9.63
N ALA A 22 -10.33 3.06 -10.10
CA ALA A 22 -9.70 2.35 -11.21
C ALA A 22 -9.22 0.96 -10.80
N ARG A 23 -9.05 0.72 -9.49
CA ARG A 23 -8.57 -0.54 -8.93
C ARG A 23 -9.46 -0.96 -7.76
N PRO A 24 -10.70 -1.38 -8.03
CA PRO A 24 -11.67 -1.64 -6.96
C PRO A 24 -11.28 -2.79 -6.04
N ARG A 25 -10.63 -3.83 -6.54
CA ARG A 25 -10.16 -4.95 -5.70
C ARG A 25 -9.08 -4.50 -4.73
N TYR A 26 -8.16 -3.67 -5.20
CA TYR A 26 -7.10 -3.12 -4.35
C TYR A 26 -7.69 -2.19 -3.29
N ALA A 27 -8.62 -1.32 -3.68
CA ALA A 27 -9.30 -0.43 -2.75
C ALA A 27 -10.09 -1.22 -1.70
N PHE A 28 -10.76 -2.29 -2.09
CA PHE A 28 -11.48 -3.16 -1.16
C PHE A 28 -10.53 -3.82 -0.15
N LEU A 29 -9.38 -4.31 -0.62
CA LEU A 29 -8.38 -4.90 0.26
C LEU A 29 -7.84 -3.89 1.27
N VAL A 30 -7.58 -2.65 0.83
CA VAL A 30 -7.19 -1.57 1.72
C VAL A 30 -8.27 -1.30 2.76
N LEU A 31 -9.55 -1.28 2.35
CA LEU A 31 -10.68 -1.10 3.27
C LEU A 31 -10.71 -2.21 4.33
N GLU A 32 -10.55 -3.47 3.92
CA GLU A 32 -10.49 -4.59 4.87
C GLU A 32 -9.38 -4.42 5.90
N LEU A 33 -8.20 -4.02 5.45
CA LEU A 33 -7.06 -3.80 6.34
C LEU A 33 -7.29 -2.64 7.29
N VAL A 34 -7.91 -1.56 6.81
CA VAL A 34 -8.26 -0.42 7.67
C VAL A 34 -9.27 -0.85 8.74
N THR A 35 -10.26 -1.66 8.40
CA THR A 35 -11.22 -2.16 9.38
C THR A 35 -10.57 -3.07 10.41
N GLU A 36 -9.58 -3.88 10.00
CA GLU A 36 -8.80 -4.72 10.92
C GLU A 36 -8.00 -3.86 11.90
N ALA A 37 -7.43 -2.75 11.45
CA ALA A 37 -6.66 -1.84 12.29
C ALA A 37 -7.55 -0.93 13.15
N ALA A 38 -8.85 -0.87 12.88
CA ALA A 38 -9.76 0.03 13.58
C ALA A 38 -10.04 -0.43 15.02
N ASP A 39 -10.22 0.53 15.91
CA ASP A 39 -10.62 0.28 17.29
C ASP A 39 -12.14 0.06 17.41
N ALA A 40 -12.63 -0.08 18.64
CA ALA A 40 -14.05 -0.31 18.90
C ALA A 40 -14.95 0.83 18.44
N ARG A 41 -14.37 2.02 18.19
CA ARG A 41 -15.10 3.21 17.71
C ARG A 41 -15.03 3.33 16.19
N GLY A 42 -14.40 2.37 15.49
CA GLY A 42 -14.23 2.40 14.05
C GLY A 42 -13.13 3.32 13.56
N ARG A 43 -12.19 3.70 14.41
CA ARG A 43 -11.07 4.59 14.08
C ARG A 43 -9.79 3.80 13.91
N ALA A 44 -9.10 4.03 12.80
CA ALA A 44 -7.80 3.46 12.51
C ALA A 44 -6.75 4.57 12.42
N GLY A 45 -5.60 4.33 13.04
CA GLY A 45 -4.50 5.30 13.04
C GLY A 45 -4.72 6.47 14.01
N PRO A 46 -3.81 7.48 13.97
CA PRO A 46 -2.69 7.59 13.02
C PRO A 46 -1.62 6.51 13.19
N LEU A 47 -1.49 5.91 14.36
CA LEU A 47 -0.50 4.86 14.62
C LEU A 47 -1.20 3.51 14.79
N VAL A 48 -0.58 2.48 14.23
CA VAL A 48 -1.06 1.09 14.33
C VAL A 48 -0.01 0.27 15.07
N ARG A 49 -0.45 -0.51 16.06
CA ARG A 49 0.39 -1.46 16.79
C ARG A 49 0.09 -2.86 16.26
N ASP A 50 1.09 -3.46 15.64
CA ASP A 50 0.99 -4.78 15.03
C ASP A 50 1.56 -5.91 15.89
N GLY A 51 1.77 -5.65 17.18
CA GLY A 51 2.43 -6.58 18.10
C GLY A 51 3.93 -6.39 18.19
N SER A 52 4.53 -5.53 17.36
CA SER A 52 5.92 -5.13 17.49
C SER A 52 6.05 -4.01 18.54
N ASN A 53 7.28 -3.77 19.02
CA ASN A 53 7.54 -2.69 19.96
C ASN A 53 7.52 -1.30 19.32
N HIS A 54 7.39 -1.24 18.00
CA HIS A 54 7.45 0.01 17.24
C HIS A 54 6.14 0.22 16.48
N PRO A 55 5.29 1.16 16.93
CA PRO A 55 4.08 1.49 16.18
C PRO A 55 4.43 2.12 14.84
N LEU A 56 3.64 1.81 13.83
CA LEU A 56 3.77 2.36 12.48
C LEU A 56 2.63 3.32 12.20
N TYR A 57 2.87 4.33 11.36
CA TYR A 57 1.79 5.10 10.79
C TYR A 57 0.91 4.18 9.94
N LEU A 58 -0.38 4.45 9.91
CA LEU A 58 -1.35 3.62 9.19
C LEU A 58 -0.93 3.35 7.75
N ARG A 59 -0.48 4.37 7.03
CA ARG A 59 -0.05 4.21 5.63
C ARG A 59 1.13 3.23 5.51
N ASP A 60 2.11 3.34 6.37
CA ASP A 60 3.29 2.48 6.36
C ASP A 60 2.91 1.04 6.76
N TRP A 61 2.00 0.89 7.71
CA TRP A 61 1.48 -0.42 8.08
C TRP A 61 0.74 -1.08 6.91
N LEU A 62 -0.10 -0.32 6.20
CA LEU A 62 -0.80 -0.82 5.01
C LEU A 62 0.19 -1.24 3.91
N CYS A 63 1.24 -0.44 3.68
CA CYS A 63 2.30 -0.81 2.73
C CYS A 63 2.94 -2.13 3.11
N ALA A 64 3.27 -2.33 4.38
CA ALA A 64 3.88 -3.57 4.85
C ALA A 64 2.95 -4.78 4.66
N GLN A 65 1.65 -4.61 4.90
CA GLN A 65 0.69 -5.69 4.71
C GLN A 65 0.54 -6.10 3.24
N LEU A 66 0.66 -5.15 2.33
CA LEU A 66 0.46 -5.38 0.90
C LEU A 66 1.76 -5.71 0.15
N LEU A 67 2.90 -5.60 0.81
CA LEU A 67 4.20 -5.88 0.21
C LEU A 67 4.33 -7.28 -0.38
N PRO A 68 3.86 -8.36 0.28
CA PRO A 68 3.96 -9.71 -0.30
C PRO A 68 3.25 -9.87 -1.65
N LEU A 69 2.21 -9.10 -1.92
CA LEU A 69 1.54 -9.10 -3.21
C LEU A 69 2.41 -8.44 -4.29
N SER A 70 3.12 -7.36 -3.91
CA SER A 70 4.03 -6.66 -4.82
C SER A 70 5.22 -7.53 -5.22
N GLU A 71 5.71 -8.39 -4.33
CA GLU A 71 6.90 -9.22 -4.56
C GLU A 71 6.67 -10.27 -5.65
N ARG A 72 5.42 -10.64 -5.91
CA ARG A 72 5.05 -11.62 -6.93
C ARG A 72 4.73 -10.99 -8.29
N ASP A 73 4.77 -9.68 -8.36
CA ASP A 73 4.36 -8.95 -9.55
C ASP A 73 5.54 -8.87 -10.53
N ASP A 74 5.30 -9.19 -11.81
CA ASP A 74 6.25 -9.01 -12.90
C ASP A 74 6.74 -7.57 -13.00
N ARG A 75 5.97 -6.62 -12.48
CA ARG A 75 6.35 -5.21 -12.37
C ARG A 75 7.62 -5.02 -11.55
N ARG A 76 7.87 -5.89 -10.56
CA ARG A 76 9.08 -5.81 -9.75
C ARG A 76 10.32 -6.11 -10.60
N LEU A 77 10.25 -7.10 -11.50
CA LEU A 77 11.32 -7.40 -12.43
C LEU A 77 11.55 -6.25 -13.41
N ALA A 78 10.49 -5.67 -13.94
CA ALA A 78 10.58 -4.52 -14.84
C ALA A 78 11.17 -3.30 -14.12
N LEU A 79 10.78 -3.09 -12.85
CA LEU A 79 11.32 -2.03 -12.01
C LEU A 79 12.81 -2.22 -11.76
N ARG A 80 13.23 -3.45 -11.45
CA ARG A 80 14.64 -3.78 -11.28
C ARG A 80 15.46 -3.45 -12.53
N ALA A 81 14.96 -3.83 -13.71
CA ALA A 81 15.61 -3.55 -14.98
C ALA A 81 15.78 -2.04 -15.20
N ARG A 82 14.77 -1.25 -14.88
CA ARG A 82 14.84 0.22 -14.98
C ARG A 82 15.84 0.82 -13.99
N VAL A 83 15.88 0.31 -12.77
CA VAL A 83 16.83 0.75 -11.74
C VAL A 83 18.25 0.46 -12.17
N VAL A 84 18.53 -0.74 -12.68
CA VAL A 84 19.86 -1.11 -13.18
C VAL A 84 20.30 -0.16 -14.29
N LYS A 85 19.40 0.15 -15.22
CA LYS A 85 19.68 1.07 -16.33
C LYS A 85 19.99 2.48 -15.81
N THR A 86 19.22 2.96 -14.86
CA THR A 86 19.40 4.28 -14.26
C THR A 86 20.72 4.40 -13.49
N LEU A 87 21.08 3.33 -12.76
CA LEU A 87 22.31 3.29 -11.95
C LEU A 87 23.57 2.97 -12.76
N GLY A 88 23.45 2.61 -14.04
CA GLY A 88 24.53 2.05 -14.84
C GLY A 88 25.89 2.69 -14.64
N ALA A 89 25.98 4.03 -14.63
CA ALA A 89 27.23 4.77 -14.43
C ALA A 89 27.76 4.73 -12.99
N ARG A 90 26.92 4.37 -12.02
CA ARG A 90 27.28 4.30 -10.60
C ARG A 90 27.66 2.89 -10.16
N LEU A 91 27.43 1.90 -11.02
CA LEU A 91 27.77 0.52 -10.71
C LEU A 91 29.29 0.33 -10.91
N THR A 92 29.90 -0.41 -9.98
CA THR A 92 31.36 -0.53 -9.90
C THR A 92 31.94 -1.75 -10.61
N GLY A 93 31.07 -2.68 -11.06
CA GLY A 93 31.48 -3.97 -11.58
C GLY A 93 31.70 -5.04 -10.52
N ASN A 94 31.63 -4.69 -9.25
CA ASN A 94 31.65 -5.65 -8.14
C ASN A 94 30.22 -6.15 -7.93
N LEU A 95 29.98 -7.41 -8.27
CA LEU A 95 28.63 -8.00 -8.25
C LEU A 95 27.92 -7.86 -6.89
N GLU A 96 28.66 -8.13 -5.81
CA GLU A 96 28.07 -8.11 -4.48
C GLU A 96 27.68 -6.68 -4.05
N ALA A 97 28.59 -5.72 -4.26
CA ALA A 97 28.33 -4.32 -3.93
C ALA A 97 27.22 -3.73 -4.82
N ASP A 98 27.23 -4.04 -6.11
CA ASP A 98 26.23 -3.56 -7.05
C ASP A 98 24.84 -4.13 -6.75
N GLU A 99 24.74 -5.41 -6.38
CA GLU A 99 23.48 -6.03 -5.98
C GLU A 99 22.86 -5.35 -4.75
N ALA A 100 23.69 -4.99 -3.77
CA ALA A 100 23.22 -4.28 -2.58
C ALA A 100 22.64 -2.92 -2.94
N VAL A 101 23.30 -2.18 -3.80
CA VAL A 101 22.84 -0.85 -4.27
C VAL A 101 21.54 -1.00 -5.08
N ILE A 102 21.47 -1.97 -5.97
CA ILE A 102 20.28 -2.23 -6.79
C ILE A 102 19.10 -2.62 -5.90
N ALA A 103 19.30 -3.54 -4.96
CA ALA A 103 18.25 -4.00 -4.06
C ALA A 103 17.69 -2.86 -3.22
N GLU A 104 18.55 -1.99 -2.69
CA GLU A 104 18.12 -0.83 -1.91
C GLU A 104 17.30 0.14 -2.76
N ALA A 105 17.74 0.45 -3.98
CA ALA A 105 17.03 1.34 -4.87
C ALA A 105 15.66 0.78 -5.30
N VAL A 106 15.58 -0.54 -5.57
CA VAL A 106 14.33 -1.20 -5.90
C VAL A 106 13.37 -1.11 -4.71
N GLU A 107 13.85 -1.39 -3.51
CA GLU A 107 13.05 -1.35 -2.29
C GLU A 107 12.47 0.04 -2.05
N GLU A 108 13.27 1.08 -2.20
CA GLU A 108 12.83 2.48 -2.07
C GLU A 108 11.71 2.81 -3.06
N GLN A 109 11.85 2.37 -4.31
CA GLN A 109 10.83 2.63 -5.33
C GLN A 109 9.56 1.82 -5.11
N VAL A 110 9.67 0.59 -4.62
CA VAL A 110 8.52 -0.25 -4.26
C VAL A 110 7.73 0.42 -3.13
N LEU A 111 8.42 0.91 -2.10
CA LEU A 111 7.77 1.60 -0.98
C LEU A 111 7.11 2.90 -1.44
N ALA A 112 7.78 3.69 -2.27
CA ALA A 112 7.22 4.94 -2.79
C ALA A 112 5.97 4.67 -3.62
N ALA A 113 6.01 3.67 -4.51
CA ALA A 113 4.85 3.27 -5.31
C ALA A 113 3.71 2.75 -4.42
N GLY A 114 4.04 1.98 -3.39
CA GLY A 114 3.07 1.47 -2.42
C GLY A 114 2.36 2.60 -1.70
N ARG A 115 3.09 3.60 -1.24
CA ARG A 115 2.50 4.78 -0.57
C ARG A 115 1.54 5.53 -1.50
N SER A 116 1.93 5.73 -2.75
CA SER A 116 1.08 6.38 -3.75
C SER A 116 -0.19 5.58 -4.04
N ASN A 117 -0.06 4.27 -4.21
CA ASN A 117 -1.20 3.38 -4.45
C ASN A 117 -2.17 3.38 -3.27
N ILE A 118 -1.66 3.34 -2.06
CA ILE A 118 -2.48 3.37 -0.83
C ILE A 118 -3.17 4.71 -0.69
N SER A 119 -2.47 5.81 -0.91
CA SER A 119 -3.07 7.15 -0.85
C SER A 119 -4.21 7.30 -1.85
N ARG A 120 -4.04 6.75 -3.04
CA ARG A 120 -5.08 6.75 -4.07
C ARG A 120 -6.26 5.89 -3.67
N ALA A 121 -6.01 4.69 -3.14
CA ALA A 121 -7.07 3.81 -2.64
C ALA A 121 -7.85 4.45 -1.50
N ILE A 122 -7.17 5.07 -0.55
CA ILE A 122 -7.82 5.79 0.56
C ILE A 122 -8.68 6.93 0.03
N SER A 123 -8.18 7.69 -0.95
CA SER A 123 -8.95 8.77 -1.57
C SER A 123 -10.21 8.24 -2.24
N ASP A 124 -10.13 7.11 -2.93
CA ASP A 124 -11.28 6.45 -3.55
C ASP A 124 -12.29 5.99 -2.50
N LEU A 125 -11.81 5.43 -1.37
CA LEU A 125 -12.67 4.98 -0.28
C LEU A 125 -13.36 6.13 0.42
N VAL A 126 -12.69 7.26 0.59
CA VAL A 126 -13.28 8.48 1.14
C VAL A 126 -14.35 9.02 0.17
N LYS A 127 -14.04 9.05 -1.11
CA LYS A 127 -14.98 9.50 -2.16
C LYS A 127 -16.21 8.61 -2.24
N ALA A 128 -16.04 7.30 -2.04
CA ALA A 128 -17.15 6.35 -2.02
C ALA A 128 -17.97 6.41 -0.73
N GLY A 129 -17.51 7.12 0.30
CA GLY A 129 -18.20 7.26 1.58
C GLY A 129 -17.92 6.15 2.58
N PHE A 130 -16.96 5.25 2.31
CA PHE A 130 -16.62 4.16 3.23
C PHE A 130 -15.69 4.59 4.35
N LEU A 131 -14.87 5.61 4.11
CA LEU A 131 -13.96 6.17 5.10
C LEU A 131 -14.14 7.68 5.18
N SER A 132 -13.79 8.24 6.31
CA SER A 132 -13.63 9.68 6.47
C SER A 132 -12.29 9.99 7.14
N ARG A 133 -11.71 11.11 6.72
CA ARG A 133 -10.45 11.60 7.28
C ARG A 133 -10.74 12.51 8.46
N HIS A 134 -9.91 12.37 9.46
CA HIS A 134 -9.96 13.23 10.65
C HIS A 134 -8.59 13.79 10.98
#